data_561ea948035c5271d8bea26e7bed7e87
#
_entry.id   561ea948035c5271d8bea26e7bed7e87
#
_cell.length_a   1.000
_cell.length_b   1.000
_cell.length_c   1.000
_cell.angle_alpha   90.00
_cell.angle_beta   90.00
_cell.angle_gamma   90.00
#
_symmetry.space_group_name_H-M   'P 1'
#
loop_
_entity.id
_entity.type
_entity.pdbx_description
1 polymer ?
#
loop_
_entity_poly.entity_id
_entity_poly.type
_entity_poly.pdbx_seq_one_letter_code
_entity_poly.pdbx_strand_id
1 'polypeptide(L)'
;MKKKIVYAILWVLSISLFNLSCLKNPPLDEHVCTLNHTNPSGPCFNLDVVLKGNNKETQFGFIKFRQNPDTARIITLETFIKNLLPNHEYLLQRAVDPANVVDGNCTSTTWLTLGKGLTPQSILTDNHGDGSETLWRDVTAAARGTSFDIHFQIVDATSLEVVLTSDCYQYSVR
;
A
#
# COMPACT_ATOMS: atom_id res chain seq x y z
N MET A 1 44.42 42.18 -25.64
CA MET A 1 44.17 40.74 -25.57
C MET A 1 44.04 40.15 -24.15
N LYS A 2 44.18 40.91 -23.03
CA LYS A 2 44.11 40.38 -21.65
C LYS A 2 42.74 40.37 -21.02
N LYS A 3 41.73 41.07 -21.56
CA LYS A 3 40.36 41.14 -20.97
C LYS A 3 39.42 39.96 -21.33
N LYS A 4 39.69 39.22 -22.42
CA LYS A 4 38.84 38.09 -22.85
C LYS A 4 39.07 36.78 -22.05
N ILE A 5 40.24 36.63 -21.43
CA ILE A 5 40.61 35.43 -20.67
C ILE A 5 39.96 35.43 -19.29
N VAL A 6 39.74 36.61 -18.69
CA VAL A 6 39.11 36.72 -17.33
C VAL A 6 37.61 36.30 -17.34
N TYR A 7 36.90 36.58 -18.43
CA TYR A 7 35.49 36.18 -18.53
C TYR A 7 35.30 34.66 -18.75
N ALA A 8 36.24 33.99 -19.39
CA ALA A 8 36.20 32.56 -19.59
C ALA A 8 36.41 31.77 -18.28
N ILE A 9 37.26 32.28 -17.38
CA ILE A 9 37.49 31.64 -16.07
C ILE A 9 36.32 31.83 -15.11
N LEU A 10 35.63 32.97 -15.16
CA LEU A 10 34.44 33.25 -14.36
C LEU A 10 33.24 32.37 -14.78
N TRP A 11 33.15 32.01 -16.06
CA TRP A 11 32.08 31.13 -16.56
C TRP A 11 32.25 29.67 -16.16
N VAL A 12 33.50 29.19 -16.07
CA VAL A 12 33.79 27.82 -15.66
C VAL A 12 33.58 27.61 -14.15
N LEU A 13 33.81 28.64 -13.35
CA LEU A 13 33.57 28.57 -11.89
C LEU A 13 32.10 28.63 -11.50
N SER A 14 31.23 29.19 -12.35
CA SER A 14 29.76 29.25 -12.04
C SER A 14 29.03 27.95 -12.35
N ILE A 15 29.57 27.04 -13.15
CA ILE A 15 28.95 25.76 -13.51
C ILE A 15 29.21 24.68 -12.46
N SER A 16 30.24 24.82 -11.63
CA SER A 16 30.59 23.82 -10.60
C SER A 16 29.79 23.91 -9.32
N LEU A 17 28.96 24.95 -9.12
CA LEU A 17 28.17 25.15 -7.90
C LEU A 17 26.73 24.60 -7.99
N PHE A 18 26.29 24.08 -9.16
CA PHE A 18 24.93 23.60 -9.34
C PHE A 18 24.74 22.09 -9.16
N ASN A 19 25.80 21.33 -8.87
CA ASN A 19 25.71 19.87 -8.75
C ASN A 19 25.70 19.32 -7.31
N LEU A 20 25.48 20.16 -6.29
CA LEU A 20 25.51 19.70 -4.88
C LEU A 20 24.13 19.68 -4.19
N SER A 21 23.02 19.61 -4.92
CA SER A 21 21.72 19.61 -4.26
C SER A 21 20.76 18.57 -4.83
N CYS A 22 21.17 17.29 -4.89
CA CYS A 22 20.25 16.18 -5.05
C CYS A 22 20.79 14.86 -4.47
N LEU A 23 21.48 14.93 -3.34
CA LEU A 23 21.56 13.79 -2.44
C LEU A 23 20.52 14.02 -1.34
N LYS A 24 19.25 14.05 -1.73
CA LYS A 24 18.18 13.75 -0.80
C LYS A 24 18.34 12.27 -0.50
N ASN A 25 18.97 11.96 0.64
CA ASN A 25 18.92 10.59 1.15
C ASN A 25 17.46 10.16 1.06
N PRO A 26 17.14 9.03 0.41
CA PRO A 26 15.80 8.51 0.50
C PRO A 26 15.46 8.42 1.99
N PRO A 27 14.23 8.77 2.39
CA PRO A 27 13.85 8.64 3.78
C PRO A 27 14.17 7.20 4.19
N LEU A 28 15.01 7.08 5.21
CA LEU A 28 15.31 5.83 5.86
C LEU A 28 13.96 5.19 6.19
N ASP A 29 13.73 3.99 5.60
CA ASP A 29 12.74 3.07 6.09
C ASP A 29 11.34 3.06 5.45
N GLU A 30 11.27 2.96 4.12
CA GLU A 30 10.08 2.41 3.47
C GLU A 30 10.34 0.93 3.08
N HIS A 31 10.61 0.09 4.10
CA HIS A 31 10.71 -1.34 3.86
C HIS A 31 9.31 -1.88 3.54
N VAL A 32 9.11 -2.23 2.27
CA VAL A 32 7.86 -2.79 1.76
C VAL A 32 8.00 -4.30 1.67
N CYS A 33 7.11 -5.02 2.35
CA CYS A 33 7.06 -6.47 2.26
C CYS A 33 6.12 -6.90 1.12
N THR A 34 6.62 -7.84 0.32
CA THR A 34 5.86 -8.54 -0.72
C THR A 34 5.83 -10.04 -0.40
N LEU A 35 4.92 -10.79 -1.04
CA LEU A 35 4.72 -12.23 -0.80
C LEU A 35 5.98 -13.10 -0.81
N ASN A 36 6.98 -12.74 -1.60
CA ASN A 36 8.19 -13.55 -1.80
C ASN A 36 9.33 -13.20 -0.84
N HIS A 37 9.11 -12.28 0.07
CA HIS A 37 10.09 -11.94 1.08
C HIS A 37 9.68 -12.51 2.43
N THR A 38 10.13 -13.75 2.70
CA THR A 38 10.46 -14.14 4.07
C THR A 38 11.48 -13.11 4.53
N ASN A 39 11.03 -12.15 5.32
CA ASN A 39 11.84 -10.98 5.64
C ASN A 39 12.99 -11.35 6.57
N PRO A 40 14.25 -11.42 6.11
CA PRO A 40 15.38 -11.68 6.97
C PRO A 40 15.75 -10.49 7.86
N SER A 41 15.11 -9.34 7.71
CA SER A 41 15.57 -8.09 8.30
C SER A 41 14.60 -7.40 9.27
N GLY A 42 13.45 -7.98 9.61
CA GLY A 42 12.57 -7.37 10.62
C GLY A 42 11.07 -7.36 10.28
N PRO A 43 10.25 -6.74 11.14
CA PRO A 43 8.80 -6.75 11.02
C PRO A 43 8.31 -5.96 9.79
N CYS A 44 7.24 -6.45 9.16
CA CYS A 44 6.61 -5.84 7.99
C CYS A 44 5.58 -4.80 8.40
N PHE A 45 5.90 -3.53 8.25
CA PHE A 45 4.99 -2.41 8.53
C PHE A 45 4.24 -1.91 7.29
N ASN A 46 4.80 -2.15 6.10
CA ASN A 46 4.28 -1.72 4.82
C ASN A 46 4.15 -2.92 3.89
N LEU A 47 3.03 -3.01 3.16
CA LEU A 47 2.77 -4.11 2.25
C LEU A 47 2.39 -3.57 0.87
N ASP A 48 2.83 -4.28 -0.17
CA ASP A 48 2.31 -4.19 -1.53
C ASP A 48 1.49 -5.44 -1.81
N VAL A 49 0.15 -5.30 -1.74
CA VAL A 49 -0.78 -6.41 -1.81
C VAL A 49 -1.34 -6.51 -3.23
N VAL A 50 -1.21 -7.68 -3.83
CA VAL A 50 -1.81 -8.00 -5.13
C VAL A 50 -3.10 -8.78 -4.91
N LEU A 51 -4.18 -8.35 -5.58
CA LEU A 51 -5.47 -9.01 -5.61
C LEU A 51 -5.70 -9.60 -7.01
N LYS A 52 -6.12 -10.85 -7.06
CA LYS A 52 -6.34 -11.60 -8.30
C LYS A 52 -7.81 -11.91 -8.48
N GLY A 53 -8.29 -11.83 -9.70
CA GLY A 53 -9.66 -12.19 -10.05
C GLY A 53 -9.92 -13.69 -9.92
N ASN A 54 -11.04 -14.05 -9.32
CA ASN A 54 -11.43 -15.45 -9.15
C ASN A 54 -11.83 -16.11 -10.47
N ASN A 55 -12.40 -15.33 -11.39
CA ASN A 55 -13.04 -15.85 -12.60
C ASN A 55 -12.40 -15.35 -13.91
N LYS A 56 -11.57 -14.31 -13.86
CA LYS A 56 -10.95 -13.70 -15.05
C LYS A 56 -9.53 -13.25 -14.73
N GLU A 57 -8.55 -13.80 -15.41
CA GLU A 57 -7.13 -13.44 -15.25
C GLU A 57 -6.82 -11.95 -15.50
N THR A 58 -7.69 -11.27 -16.27
CA THR A 58 -7.53 -9.83 -16.55
C THR A 58 -8.00 -8.93 -15.41
N GLN A 59 -8.81 -9.45 -14.48
CA GLN A 59 -9.29 -8.71 -13.32
C GLN A 59 -8.23 -8.74 -12.24
N PHE A 60 -7.84 -7.59 -11.75
CA PHE A 60 -6.85 -7.51 -10.66
C PHE A 60 -7.04 -6.26 -9.81
N GLY A 61 -6.40 -6.26 -8.65
CA GLY A 61 -6.30 -5.11 -7.78
C GLY A 61 -4.91 -5.00 -7.14
N PHE A 62 -4.65 -3.85 -6.62
CA PHE A 62 -3.42 -3.55 -5.89
C PHE A 62 -3.73 -2.66 -4.70
N ILE A 63 -3.16 -2.99 -3.53
CA ILE A 63 -3.27 -2.17 -2.33
C ILE A 63 -1.87 -1.76 -1.89
N LYS A 64 -1.63 -0.46 -1.88
CA LYS A 64 -0.47 0.12 -1.23
C LYS A 64 -0.83 0.36 0.23
N PHE A 65 -0.46 -0.60 1.07
CA PHE A 65 -0.72 -0.56 2.51
C PHE A 65 0.47 0.08 3.20
N ARG A 66 0.27 1.17 3.92
CA ARG A 66 1.34 1.92 4.59
C ARG A 66 0.95 2.28 6.01
N GLN A 67 1.87 2.03 6.95
CA GLN A 67 1.79 2.54 8.31
C GLN A 67 2.95 3.50 8.58
N ASN A 68 2.63 4.78 8.74
CA ASN A 68 3.63 5.79 9.04
C ASN A 68 4.27 5.56 10.43
N PRO A 69 5.54 5.98 10.62
CA PRO A 69 6.26 5.84 11.90
C PRO A 69 5.79 6.82 12.99
N ASP A 70 4.72 7.54 12.76
CA ASP A 70 4.16 8.50 13.71
C ASP A 70 3.46 7.83 14.90
N THR A 71 3.03 8.63 15.86
CA THR A 71 2.32 8.16 17.05
C THR A 71 0.86 7.86 16.80
N ALA A 72 0.30 8.29 15.68
CA ALA A 72 -1.14 8.16 15.37
C ALA A 72 -1.57 6.72 15.10
N ARG A 73 -0.63 5.86 14.69
CA ARG A 73 -0.89 4.45 14.34
C ARG A 73 -2.04 4.26 13.36
N ILE A 74 -2.00 5.05 12.29
CA ILE A 74 -2.95 4.96 11.19
C ILE A 74 -2.32 4.17 10.05
N ILE A 75 -3.09 3.23 9.52
CA ILE A 75 -2.78 2.54 8.27
C ILE A 75 -3.54 3.25 7.16
N THR A 76 -2.84 3.58 6.09
CA THR A 76 -3.42 4.06 4.83
C THR A 76 -3.38 2.95 3.79
N LEU A 77 -4.48 2.77 3.05
CA LEU A 77 -4.64 1.77 2.01
C LEU A 77 -5.05 2.47 0.72
N GLU A 78 -4.07 2.79 -0.14
CA GLU A 78 -4.36 3.26 -1.49
C GLU A 78 -4.72 2.03 -2.33
N THR A 79 -5.99 1.88 -2.64
CA THR A 79 -6.55 0.70 -3.30
C THR A 79 -6.89 1.02 -4.75
N PHE A 80 -6.45 0.17 -5.65
CA PHE A 80 -6.70 0.23 -7.10
C PHE A 80 -7.33 -1.08 -7.55
N ILE A 81 -8.38 -1.01 -8.35
CA ILE A 81 -9.05 -2.18 -8.95
C ILE A 81 -9.21 -1.95 -10.46
N LYS A 82 -9.11 -3.01 -11.26
CA LYS A 82 -9.13 -2.92 -12.71
C LYS A 82 -9.92 -4.02 -13.37
N ASN A 83 -10.51 -3.66 -14.52
CA ASN A 83 -11.27 -4.58 -15.39
C ASN A 83 -12.45 -5.25 -14.70
N LEU A 84 -13.07 -4.58 -13.73
CA LEU A 84 -14.32 -5.01 -13.08
C LEU A 84 -15.55 -4.50 -13.88
N LEU A 85 -16.75 -4.61 -13.32
CA LEU A 85 -17.93 -4.05 -13.96
C LEU A 85 -17.85 -2.51 -13.99
N PRO A 86 -18.16 -1.87 -15.12
CA PRO A 86 -18.17 -0.41 -15.23
C PRO A 86 -19.26 0.25 -14.38
N ASN A 87 -18.97 1.45 -13.88
CA ASN A 87 -19.90 2.27 -13.09
C ASN A 87 -20.55 1.50 -11.93
N HIS A 88 -19.75 0.69 -11.24
CA HIS A 88 -20.20 -0.23 -10.21
C HIS A 88 -19.44 -0.02 -8.90
N GLU A 89 -20.06 -0.32 -7.76
CA GLU A 89 -19.47 -0.14 -6.44
C GLU A 89 -18.92 -1.45 -5.88
N TYR A 90 -17.74 -1.36 -5.27
CA TYR A 90 -17.05 -2.47 -4.63
C TYR A 90 -16.60 -2.10 -3.22
N LEU A 91 -16.46 -3.09 -2.35
CA LEU A 91 -15.96 -2.91 -0.99
C LEU A 91 -14.65 -3.67 -0.81
N LEU A 92 -13.66 -3.01 -0.20
CA LEU A 92 -12.46 -3.68 0.27
C LEU A 92 -12.74 -4.25 1.66
N GLN A 93 -12.43 -5.54 1.83
CA GLN A 93 -12.51 -6.23 3.12
C GLN A 93 -11.16 -6.84 3.47
N ARG A 94 -10.89 -6.95 4.77
CA ARG A 94 -9.75 -7.68 5.32
C ARG A 94 -10.18 -8.71 6.33
N ALA A 95 -9.45 -9.81 6.44
CA ALA A 95 -9.48 -10.68 7.60
C ALA A 95 -8.06 -10.83 8.19
N VAL A 96 -7.96 -11.02 9.50
CA VAL A 96 -6.70 -11.23 10.21
C VAL A 96 -6.80 -12.45 11.10
N ASP A 97 -5.73 -13.19 11.19
CA ASP A 97 -5.62 -14.32 12.11
C ASP A 97 -5.29 -13.85 13.54
N PRO A 98 -5.33 -14.72 14.54
CA PRO A 98 -5.03 -14.35 15.91
C PRO A 98 -3.66 -13.67 16.06
N ALA A 99 -3.59 -12.69 16.95
CA ALA A 99 -2.38 -11.94 17.20
C ALA A 99 -1.19 -12.83 17.56
N ASN A 100 -0.04 -12.54 16.94
CA ASN A 100 1.23 -13.26 17.12
C ASN A 100 1.21 -14.76 16.70
N VAL A 101 0.20 -15.18 15.96
CA VAL A 101 0.18 -16.44 15.23
C VAL A 101 0.47 -16.08 13.77
N VAL A 102 1.74 -16.24 13.36
CA VAL A 102 2.24 -15.78 12.05
C VAL A 102 2.96 -16.96 11.40
N ASP A 103 2.18 -17.79 10.72
CA ASP A 103 2.67 -19.01 10.05
C ASP A 103 2.62 -18.94 8.52
N GLY A 104 2.12 -17.80 7.99
CA GLY A 104 1.96 -17.54 6.56
C GLY A 104 0.70 -18.15 5.96
N ASN A 105 -0.21 -18.69 6.79
CA ASN A 105 -1.46 -19.27 6.36
C ASN A 105 -2.63 -18.47 6.93
N CYS A 106 -3.30 -17.67 6.11
CA CYS A 106 -4.48 -16.93 6.52
C CYS A 106 -5.72 -17.84 6.57
N THR A 107 -6.22 -18.08 7.75
CA THR A 107 -7.35 -18.98 8.01
C THR A 107 -8.61 -18.26 8.45
N SER A 108 -8.49 -17.00 8.89
CA SER A 108 -9.62 -16.22 9.36
C SER A 108 -10.63 -15.93 8.26
N THR A 109 -11.89 -16.16 8.55
CA THR A 109 -13.04 -15.76 7.69
C THR A 109 -13.85 -14.62 8.31
N THR A 110 -13.31 -13.98 9.34
CA THR A 110 -13.95 -12.82 9.98
C THR A 110 -13.61 -11.55 9.20
N TRP A 111 -14.42 -11.28 8.20
CA TRP A 111 -14.24 -10.16 7.31
C TRP A 111 -14.70 -8.84 7.91
N LEU A 112 -13.85 -7.83 7.81
CA LEU A 112 -14.14 -6.44 8.17
C LEU A 112 -14.08 -5.57 6.91
N THR A 113 -15.20 -4.91 6.59
CA THR A 113 -15.22 -3.91 5.52
C THR A 113 -14.43 -2.68 5.94
N LEU A 114 -13.50 -2.27 5.08
CA LEU A 114 -12.65 -1.11 5.29
C LEU A 114 -13.31 0.16 4.73
N GLY A 115 -12.81 1.30 5.18
CA GLY A 115 -13.34 2.59 4.78
C GLY A 115 -12.48 3.74 5.31
N LYS A 116 -13.11 4.84 5.68
CA LYS A 116 -12.44 5.99 6.29
C LYS A 116 -12.67 5.96 7.80
N GLY A 117 -11.69 5.46 8.54
CA GLY A 117 -11.81 5.14 9.96
C GLY A 117 -12.72 3.93 10.18
N LEU A 118 -13.83 4.14 10.88
CA LEU A 118 -14.83 3.12 11.15
C LEU A 118 -15.99 3.09 10.14
N THR A 119 -16.07 4.11 9.25
CA THR A 119 -17.15 4.23 8.27
C THR A 119 -16.76 3.49 6.99
N PRO A 120 -17.46 2.42 6.59
CA PRO A 120 -17.24 1.74 5.33
C PRO A 120 -17.29 2.71 4.15
N GLN A 121 -16.42 2.49 3.15
CA GLN A 121 -16.36 3.30 1.94
C GLN A 121 -16.27 2.39 0.73
N SER A 122 -17.12 2.64 -0.27
CA SER A 122 -17.07 1.94 -1.56
C SER A 122 -16.00 2.51 -2.48
N ILE A 123 -15.56 1.69 -3.39
CA ILE A 123 -14.70 2.02 -4.52
C ILE A 123 -15.59 2.00 -5.76
N LEU A 124 -15.79 3.16 -6.38
CA LEU A 124 -16.57 3.28 -7.61
C LEU A 124 -15.67 3.10 -8.82
N THR A 125 -16.04 2.21 -9.72
CA THR A 125 -15.36 2.04 -11.02
C THR A 125 -15.87 3.04 -12.06
N ASP A 126 -15.00 3.39 -12.98
CA ASP A 126 -15.31 4.21 -14.14
C ASP A 126 -16.00 3.40 -15.25
N ASN A 127 -16.17 4.00 -16.44
CA ASN A 127 -16.75 3.35 -17.62
C ASN A 127 -15.86 2.24 -18.24
N HIS A 128 -14.63 2.08 -17.78
CA HIS A 128 -13.71 0.98 -18.18
C HIS A 128 -13.66 -0.13 -17.14
N GLY A 129 -14.30 0.05 -15.98
CA GLY A 129 -14.22 -0.89 -14.87
C GLY A 129 -12.98 -0.71 -13.99
N ASP A 130 -12.33 0.45 -14.08
CA ASP A 130 -11.17 0.80 -13.25
C ASP A 130 -11.62 1.73 -12.11
N GLY A 131 -11.12 1.49 -10.91
CA GLY A 131 -11.47 2.31 -9.74
C GLY A 131 -10.31 2.46 -8.76
N SER A 132 -10.35 3.51 -7.97
CA SER A 132 -9.40 3.70 -6.88
C SER A 132 -10.02 4.47 -5.72
N GLU A 133 -9.59 4.15 -4.51
CA GLU A 133 -9.97 4.86 -3.29
C GLU A 133 -8.85 4.80 -2.25
N THR A 134 -8.68 5.89 -1.50
CA THR A 134 -7.77 5.93 -0.36
C THR A 134 -8.55 5.70 0.93
N LEU A 135 -8.36 4.55 1.51
CA LEU A 135 -8.96 4.13 2.77
C LEU A 135 -7.96 4.29 3.91
N TRP A 136 -8.45 4.33 5.13
CA TRP A 136 -7.57 4.37 6.30
C TRP A 136 -8.21 3.72 7.53
N ARG A 137 -7.37 3.21 8.44
CA ARG A 137 -7.79 2.58 9.69
C ARG A 137 -6.87 2.94 10.84
N ASP A 138 -7.47 3.28 11.98
CA ASP A 138 -6.78 3.35 13.25
C ASP A 138 -6.52 1.92 13.79
N VAL A 139 -5.28 1.67 14.21
CA VAL A 139 -4.85 0.39 14.81
C VAL A 139 -4.31 0.57 16.23
N THR A 140 -4.70 1.63 16.92
CA THR A 140 -4.28 1.90 18.30
C THR A 140 -4.73 0.83 19.30
N ALA A 141 -5.78 0.07 18.98
CA ALA A 141 -6.25 -1.05 19.79
C ALA A 141 -5.25 -2.22 19.86
N ALA A 142 -4.40 -2.39 18.84
CA ALA A 142 -3.35 -3.40 18.85
C ALA A 142 -2.05 -2.82 19.43
N ALA A 143 -1.34 -3.58 20.25
CA ALA A 143 -0.05 -3.13 20.78
C ALA A 143 1.01 -3.04 19.67
N ARG A 144 1.98 -2.14 19.84
CA ARG A 144 3.15 -2.08 18.94
C ARG A 144 3.92 -3.40 18.98
N GLY A 145 4.37 -3.85 17.82
CA GLY A 145 5.05 -5.14 17.65
C GLY A 145 4.11 -6.34 17.55
N THR A 146 2.80 -6.17 17.75
CA THR A 146 1.84 -7.24 17.47
C THR A 146 1.86 -7.57 15.99
N SER A 147 2.00 -8.86 15.65
CA SER A 147 2.04 -9.34 14.28
C SER A 147 0.81 -10.15 13.94
N PHE A 148 0.41 -10.11 12.68
CA PHE A 148 -0.76 -10.80 12.16
C PHE A 148 -0.47 -11.39 10.79
N ASP A 149 -1.06 -12.55 10.50
CA ASP A 149 -1.34 -12.96 9.14
C ASP A 149 -2.62 -12.27 8.68
N ILE A 150 -2.57 -11.62 7.51
CA ILE A 150 -3.62 -10.75 6.98
C ILE A 150 -3.85 -11.03 5.50
N HIS A 151 -5.11 -11.09 5.10
CA HIS A 151 -5.49 -11.17 3.69
C HIS A 151 -6.67 -10.26 3.38
N PHE A 152 -6.87 -10.03 2.09
CA PHE A 152 -7.83 -9.06 1.59
C PHE A 152 -8.71 -9.66 0.50
N GLN A 153 -9.91 -9.10 0.38
CA GLN A 153 -10.80 -9.37 -0.76
C GLN A 153 -11.51 -8.10 -1.20
N ILE A 154 -11.88 -8.07 -2.49
CA ILE A 154 -12.85 -7.11 -3.02
C ILE A 154 -14.14 -7.87 -3.24
N VAL A 155 -15.23 -7.31 -2.72
CA VAL A 155 -16.58 -7.83 -2.94
C VAL A 155 -17.43 -6.80 -3.68
N ASP A 156 -18.38 -7.29 -4.47
CA ASP A 156 -19.45 -6.47 -5.02
C ASP A 156 -20.27 -5.85 -3.89
N ALA A 157 -20.51 -4.54 -3.91
CA ALA A 157 -21.17 -3.85 -2.82
C ALA A 157 -22.65 -4.22 -2.66
N THR A 158 -23.28 -4.75 -3.70
CA THR A 158 -24.70 -5.11 -3.73
C THR A 158 -24.93 -6.59 -3.39
N SER A 159 -24.21 -7.49 -4.09
CA SER A 159 -24.39 -8.94 -3.94
C SER A 159 -23.52 -9.55 -2.83
N LEU A 160 -22.47 -8.85 -2.43
CA LEU A 160 -21.40 -9.30 -1.54
C LEU A 160 -20.60 -10.50 -2.11
N GLU A 161 -20.71 -10.75 -3.42
CA GLU A 161 -19.92 -11.75 -4.09
C GLU A 161 -18.45 -11.35 -4.14
N VAL A 162 -17.55 -12.28 -3.84
CA VAL A 162 -16.11 -12.07 -3.87
C VAL A 162 -15.61 -12.05 -5.32
N VAL A 163 -15.05 -10.93 -5.76
CA VAL A 163 -14.55 -10.75 -7.14
C VAL A 163 -13.02 -10.82 -7.24
N LEU A 164 -12.30 -10.31 -6.22
CA LEU A 164 -10.84 -10.40 -6.15
C LEU A 164 -10.42 -10.91 -4.76
N THR A 165 -9.32 -11.67 -4.71
CA THR A 165 -8.72 -12.14 -3.46
C THR A 165 -7.20 -11.94 -3.47
N SER A 166 -6.61 -11.70 -2.30
CA SER A 166 -5.16 -11.70 -2.12
C SER A 166 -4.65 -13.03 -1.61
N ASP A 167 -3.36 -13.24 -1.76
CA ASP A 167 -2.62 -14.22 -0.95
C ASP A 167 -2.52 -13.75 0.52
N CYS A 168 -1.92 -14.56 1.38
CA CYS A 168 -1.67 -14.24 2.79
C CYS A 168 -0.40 -13.38 2.94
N TYR A 169 -0.49 -12.30 3.70
CA TYR A 169 0.62 -11.40 4.01
C TYR A 169 0.86 -11.36 5.50
N GLN A 170 2.09 -11.04 5.90
CA GLN A 170 2.43 -10.80 7.31
C GLN A 170 2.54 -9.30 7.55
N TYR A 171 1.91 -8.83 8.62
CA TYR A 171 1.91 -7.43 9.02
C TYR A 171 2.22 -7.31 10.52
N SER A 172 3.05 -6.33 10.87
CA SER A 172 3.33 -5.96 12.26
C SER A 172 2.92 -4.53 12.56
N VAL A 173 2.33 -4.28 13.71
CA VAL A 173 1.94 -2.92 14.15
C VAL A 173 3.19 -2.15 14.55
N ARG A 174 3.37 -0.99 13.95
CA ARG A 174 4.53 -0.09 14.18
C ARG A 174 4.40 0.73 15.45
#